data_772cfc4d8a1565f08d91323e86bd8306
#
_entry.id   772cfc4d8a1565f08d91323e86bd8306
#
_cell.length_a   1.000
_cell.length_b   1.000
_cell.length_c   1.000
_cell.angle_alpha   90.00
_cell.angle_beta   90.00
_cell.angle_gamma   90.00
#
_symmetry.space_group_name_H-M   'P 1'
#
loop_
_entity.id
_entity.type
_entity.pdbx_description
1 polymer ?
#
loop_
_entity_poly.entity_id
_entity_poly.type
_entity_poly.pdbx_seq_one_letter_code
_entity_poly.pdbx_strand_id
1 'polypeptide(L)'
;FLIGLGILLGLSASGLDLGALSIFGGALGLGLGFGLQAIAANFVSGFVLLMDRSIKPGDVISFTGTLGTSTEGFGWVQELRGRYVVVRDRDGVETLVPNQNLITNQVINWSYSDRRVRLKLPVRISYDDDPEHAMSVLLKAAETSKRILREPPPVARLMGFNDYGMDLELRFWIAAPEAGVNNVRS
;
A
#
# COMPACT_ATOMS: atom_id res chain seq x y z
N PHE A 1 24.67 19.77 28.39
CA PHE A 1 26.12 19.59 28.24
C PHE A 1 26.87 19.93 29.52
N LEU A 2 26.76 21.15 30.07
CA LEU A 2 27.46 21.59 31.28
C LEU A 2 27.15 20.73 32.52
N ILE A 3 25.90 20.33 32.72
CA ILE A 3 25.50 19.45 33.83
C ILE A 3 26.16 18.06 33.69
N GLY A 4 26.18 17.47 32.50
CA GLY A 4 26.82 16.18 32.22
C GLY A 4 28.34 16.24 32.45
N LEU A 5 28.98 17.32 32.01
CA LEU A 5 30.41 17.56 32.26
C LEU A 5 30.71 17.71 33.76
N GLY A 6 29.86 18.45 34.50
CA GLY A 6 30.00 18.61 35.95
C GLY A 6 29.85 17.28 36.71
N ILE A 7 28.93 16.41 36.31
CA ILE A 7 28.76 15.07 36.86
C ILE A 7 30.01 14.22 36.61
N LEU A 8 30.53 14.21 35.38
CA LEU A 8 31.74 13.47 35.01
C LEU A 8 32.95 13.90 35.81
N LEU A 9 33.16 15.22 35.99
CA LEU A 9 34.25 15.76 36.78
C LEU A 9 34.10 15.41 38.27
N GLY A 10 32.88 15.47 38.81
CA GLY A 10 32.60 15.07 40.20
C GLY A 10 32.85 13.57 40.45
N LEU A 11 32.44 12.71 39.52
CA LEU A 11 32.72 11.27 39.60
C LEU A 11 34.22 10.97 39.52
N SER A 12 34.95 11.65 38.63
CA SER A 12 36.41 11.53 38.52
C SER A 12 37.12 11.92 39.81
N ALA A 13 36.68 13.01 40.44
CA ALA A 13 37.23 13.49 41.71
C ALA A 13 36.94 12.55 42.90
N SER A 14 35.91 11.73 42.82
CA SER A 14 35.51 10.73 43.81
C SER A 14 36.32 9.43 43.76
N GLY A 15 37.29 9.31 42.84
CA GLY A 15 38.16 8.13 42.71
C GLY A 15 37.46 6.94 42.04
N LEU A 16 36.30 7.12 41.41
CA LEU A 16 35.61 6.09 40.65
C LEU A 16 36.32 5.82 39.31
N ASP A 17 36.43 4.55 38.93
CA ASP A 17 37.00 4.15 37.66
C ASP A 17 36.03 4.54 36.52
N LEU A 18 36.33 5.65 35.86
CA LEU A 18 35.55 6.15 34.72
C LEU A 18 35.60 5.18 33.52
N GLY A 19 36.65 4.33 33.44
CA GLY A 19 36.75 3.30 32.41
C GLY A 19 35.67 2.24 32.58
N ALA A 20 35.55 1.68 33.78
CA ALA A 20 34.51 0.71 34.12
C ALA A 20 33.11 1.29 33.94
N LEU A 21 32.89 2.54 34.35
CA LEU A 21 31.61 3.23 34.17
C LEU A 21 31.26 3.44 32.68
N SER A 22 32.26 3.77 31.86
CA SER A 22 32.09 3.95 30.40
C SER A 22 31.72 2.64 29.71
N ILE A 23 32.37 1.53 30.08
CA ILE A 23 32.05 0.21 29.54
C ILE A 23 30.61 -0.19 29.91
N PHE A 24 30.24 -0.05 31.16
CA PHE A 24 28.91 -0.34 31.65
C PHE A 24 27.84 0.55 30.99
N GLY A 25 28.09 1.86 30.93
CA GLY A 25 27.19 2.81 30.25
C GLY A 25 27.06 2.54 28.77
N GLY A 26 28.14 2.15 28.10
CA GLY A 26 28.13 1.72 26.70
C GLY A 26 27.29 0.45 26.48
N ALA A 27 27.44 -0.56 27.33
CA ALA A 27 26.65 -1.79 27.26
C ALA A 27 25.16 -1.53 27.49
N LEU A 28 24.83 -0.69 28.51
CA LEU A 28 23.44 -0.27 28.73
C LEU A 28 22.88 0.51 27.55
N GLY A 29 23.67 1.45 26.99
CA GLY A 29 23.29 2.24 25.82
C GLY A 29 22.98 1.37 24.61
N LEU A 30 23.81 0.36 24.35
CA LEU A 30 23.57 -0.62 23.27
C LEU A 30 22.30 -1.44 23.55
N GLY A 31 22.12 -1.93 24.76
CA GLY A 31 20.91 -2.68 25.15
C GLY A 31 19.63 -1.88 24.98
N LEU A 32 19.62 -0.64 25.44
CA LEU A 32 18.50 0.29 25.25
C LEU A 32 18.30 0.64 23.76
N GLY A 33 19.39 0.84 23.02
CA GLY A 33 19.35 1.11 21.57
C GLY A 33 18.65 -0.02 20.80
N PHE A 34 19.04 -1.26 21.07
CA PHE A 34 18.35 -2.43 20.46
C PHE A 34 16.90 -2.55 20.92
N GLY A 35 16.60 -2.29 22.19
CA GLY A 35 15.23 -2.33 22.71
C GLY A 35 14.31 -1.27 22.10
N LEU A 36 14.84 -0.12 21.72
CA LEU A 36 14.08 0.99 21.14
C LEU A 36 14.13 1.02 19.60
N GLN A 37 14.92 0.15 18.97
CA GLN A 37 15.16 0.16 17.52
C GLN A 37 13.88 0.13 16.70
N ALA A 38 12.94 -0.77 17.03
CA ALA A 38 11.69 -0.90 16.28
C ALA A 38 10.80 0.35 16.40
N ILE A 39 10.80 1.00 17.56
CA ILE A 39 10.06 2.24 17.78
C ILE A 39 10.67 3.37 16.96
N ALA A 40 11.98 3.55 17.06
CA ALA A 40 12.71 4.58 16.32
C ALA A 40 12.54 4.38 14.80
N ALA A 41 12.67 3.14 14.31
CA ALA A 41 12.49 2.82 12.90
C ALA A 41 11.10 3.21 12.39
N ASN A 42 10.03 2.95 13.13
CA ASN A 42 8.68 3.33 12.74
C ASN A 42 8.47 4.85 12.72
N PHE A 43 9.05 5.60 13.66
CA PHE A 43 8.98 7.06 13.64
C PHE A 43 9.75 7.67 12.48
N VAL A 44 10.98 7.18 12.22
CA VAL A 44 11.79 7.64 11.08
C VAL A 44 11.09 7.33 9.78
N SER A 45 10.54 6.11 9.63
CA SER A 45 9.75 5.72 8.45
C SER A 45 8.52 6.61 8.26
N GLY A 46 7.81 6.94 9.35
CA GLY A 46 6.67 7.85 9.30
C GLY A 46 7.05 9.25 8.82
N PHE A 47 8.19 9.76 9.30
CA PHE A 47 8.73 11.05 8.84
C PHE A 47 9.08 11.01 7.34
N VAL A 48 9.74 9.95 6.87
CA VAL A 48 10.08 9.78 5.45
C VAL A 48 8.81 9.72 4.59
N LEU A 49 7.79 8.93 4.98
CA LEU A 49 6.52 8.85 4.24
C LEU A 49 5.84 10.22 4.09
N LEU A 50 5.88 11.04 5.14
CA LEU A 50 5.30 12.39 5.14
C LEU A 50 6.10 13.35 4.25
N MET A 51 7.44 13.26 4.25
CA MET A 51 8.29 14.11 3.42
C MET A 51 8.18 13.78 1.93
N ASP A 52 8.29 12.49 1.58
CA ASP A 52 8.27 12.04 0.19
C ASP A 52 6.86 12.09 -0.41
N ARG A 53 5.83 12.13 0.45
CA ARG A 53 4.44 12.05 0.05
C ARG A 53 4.14 10.86 -0.87
N SER A 54 4.88 9.78 -0.69
CA SER A 54 4.72 8.55 -1.45
C SER A 54 3.39 7.85 -1.17
N ILE A 55 2.84 8.07 0.01
CA ILE A 55 1.51 7.62 0.44
C ILE A 55 0.81 8.81 1.09
N LYS A 56 -0.44 9.07 0.69
CA LYS A 56 -1.25 10.19 1.18
C LYS A 56 -2.60 9.70 1.68
N PRO A 57 -3.26 10.41 2.63
CA PRO A 57 -4.65 10.16 2.95
C PRO A 57 -5.52 10.22 1.70
N GLY A 58 -6.39 9.23 1.53
CA GLY A 58 -7.23 9.04 0.35
C GLY A 58 -6.61 8.20 -0.76
N ASP A 59 -5.32 7.83 -0.67
CA ASP A 59 -4.73 6.89 -1.62
C ASP A 59 -5.29 5.48 -1.43
N VAL A 60 -5.33 4.75 -2.54
CA VAL A 60 -5.66 3.31 -2.56
C VAL A 60 -4.37 2.53 -2.66
N ILE A 61 -4.09 1.71 -1.66
CA ILE A 61 -2.85 0.93 -1.61
C ILE A 61 -3.12 -0.56 -1.42
N SER A 62 -2.21 -1.36 -2.00
CA SER A 62 -2.05 -2.78 -1.64
C SER A 62 -0.68 -2.96 -1.02
N PHE A 63 -0.61 -3.71 0.05
CA PHE A 63 0.63 -3.99 0.78
C PHE A 63 0.68 -5.45 1.21
N THR A 64 1.87 -5.99 1.30
CA THR A 64 2.08 -7.35 1.80
C THR A 64 2.02 -7.33 3.32
N GLY A 65 1.21 -8.21 3.90
CA GLY A 65 1.10 -8.35 5.36
C GLY A 65 2.44 -8.81 5.97
N THR A 66 2.71 -8.36 7.20
CA THR A 66 3.86 -8.81 7.99
C THR A 66 3.60 -10.24 8.48
N LEU A 67 4.65 -11.07 8.59
CA LEU A 67 4.64 -12.41 9.17
C LEU A 67 4.10 -13.55 8.28
N GLY A 68 4.70 -13.74 7.08
CA GLY A 68 4.59 -15.05 6.39
C GLY A 68 3.18 -15.46 5.94
N THR A 69 2.19 -14.64 6.18
CA THR A 69 0.86 -14.79 5.61
C THR A 69 0.84 -14.02 4.30
N SER A 70 0.56 -14.72 3.21
CA SER A 70 0.35 -14.17 1.85
C SER A 70 -0.90 -13.27 1.77
N THR A 71 -1.33 -12.69 2.87
CA THR A 71 -2.50 -11.83 2.92
C THR A 71 -2.08 -10.44 2.42
N GLU A 72 -2.33 -10.19 1.15
CA GLU A 72 -2.23 -8.86 0.59
C GLU A 72 -3.35 -8.01 1.19
N GLY A 73 -2.96 -6.98 1.94
CA GLY A 73 -3.89 -5.96 2.38
C GLY A 73 -4.22 -5.02 1.21
N PHE A 74 -5.49 -4.63 1.07
CA PHE A 74 -5.96 -3.65 0.11
C PHE A 74 -6.92 -2.70 0.79
N GLY A 75 -6.74 -1.40 0.60
CA GLY A 75 -7.67 -0.43 1.16
C GLY A 75 -7.27 1.02 0.91
N TRP A 76 -8.05 1.91 1.54
CA TRP A 76 -7.82 3.35 1.50
C TRP A 76 -7.01 3.80 2.70
N VAL A 77 -6.03 4.61 2.46
CA VAL A 77 -5.29 5.31 3.50
C VAL A 77 -6.22 6.35 4.13
N GLN A 78 -6.60 6.11 5.38
CA GLN A 78 -7.41 7.06 6.15
C GLN A 78 -6.53 8.14 6.76
N GLU A 79 -5.46 7.71 7.41
CA GLU A 79 -4.65 8.58 8.24
C GLU A 79 -3.20 8.08 8.30
N LEU A 80 -2.24 9.02 8.25
CA LEU A 80 -0.85 8.77 8.55
C LEU A 80 -0.54 9.24 9.98
N ARG A 81 -0.11 8.32 10.82
CA ARG A 81 0.33 8.56 12.19
C ARG A 81 1.85 8.44 12.31
N GLY A 82 2.40 8.91 13.41
CA GLY A 82 3.86 8.91 13.63
C GLY A 82 4.51 7.53 13.56
N ARG A 83 3.82 6.44 13.87
CA ARG A 83 4.35 5.07 13.86
C ARG A 83 3.59 4.07 12.98
N TYR A 84 2.40 4.39 12.52
CA TYR A 84 1.57 3.53 11.67
C TYR A 84 0.68 4.35 10.76
N VAL A 85 0.23 3.72 9.68
CA VAL A 85 -0.80 4.21 8.77
C VAL A 85 -2.08 3.43 9.02
N VAL A 86 -3.22 4.12 9.01
CA VAL A 86 -4.54 3.49 9.08
C VAL A 86 -5.04 3.26 7.67
N VAL A 87 -5.26 2.00 7.33
CA VAL A 87 -5.81 1.59 6.03
C VAL A 87 -7.15 0.92 6.26
N ARG A 88 -8.19 1.42 5.61
CA ARG A 88 -9.55 0.89 5.71
C ARG A 88 -9.89 0.11 4.45
N ASP A 89 -10.39 -1.11 4.60
CA ASP A 89 -10.85 -1.94 3.48
C ASP A 89 -12.31 -1.66 3.11
N ARG A 90 -12.85 -2.44 2.15
CA ARG A 90 -14.23 -2.31 1.68
C ARG A 90 -15.27 -2.78 2.69
N ASP A 91 -14.89 -3.66 3.58
CA ASP A 91 -15.77 -4.21 4.63
C ASP A 91 -15.79 -3.29 5.86
N GLY A 92 -15.03 -2.17 5.79
CA GLY A 92 -14.96 -1.17 6.84
C GLY A 92 -13.95 -1.51 7.93
N VAL A 93 -13.17 -2.58 7.77
CA VAL A 93 -12.11 -2.97 8.71
C VAL A 93 -10.92 -2.04 8.57
N GLU A 94 -10.44 -1.53 9.69
CA GLU A 94 -9.26 -0.68 9.75
C GLU A 94 -8.03 -1.49 10.16
N THR A 95 -7.04 -1.53 9.28
CA THR A 95 -5.76 -2.18 9.51
C THR A 95 -4.71 -1.13 9.87
N LEU A 96 -4.05 -1.30 11.01
CA LEU A 96 -2.95 -0.45 11.45
C LEU A 96 -1.64 -1.02 10.91
N VAL A 97 -1.10 -0.41 9.87
CA VAL A 97 0.13 -0.86 9.21
C VAL A 97 1.31 -0.07 9.74
N PRO A 98 2.31 -0.71 10.38
CA PRO A 98 3.51 -0.03 10.85
C PRO A 98 4.21 0.72 9.71
N ASN A 99 4.66 1.95 9.94
CA ASN A 99 5.30 2.78 8.92
C ASN A 99 6.54 2.10 8.31
N GLN A 100 7.31 1.41 9.13
CA GLN A 100 8.48 0.66 8.69
C GLN A 100 8.11 -0.37 7.60
N ASN A 101 6.97 -1.05 7.72
CA ASN A 101 6.54 -2.04 6.73
C ASN A 101 6.28 -1.42 5.37
N LEU A 102 5.74 -0.20 5.33
CA LEU A 102 5.45 0.52 4.09
C LEU A 102 6.71 1.07 3.41
N ILE A 103 7.82 1.22 4.15
CA ILE A 103 9.11 1.65 3.62
C ILE A 103 9.97 0.45 3.20
N THR A 104 9.94 -0.65 3.97
CA THR A 104 10.83 -1.80 3.73
C THR A 104 10.26 -2.82 2.76
N ASN A 105 8.94 -2.86 2.59
CA ASN A 105 8.28 -3.80 1.69
C ASN A 105 7.72 -3.10 0.45
N GLN A 106 7.43 -3.89 -0.57
CA GLN A 106 6.76 -3.37 -1.75
C GLN A 106 5.33 -2.96 -1.42
N VAL A 107 4.99 -1.72 -1.79
CA VAL A 107 3.63 -1.18 -1.72
C VAL A 107 3.19 -0.79 -3.12
N ILE A 108 2.00 -1.22 -3.53
CA ILE A 108 1.38 -0.82 -4.79
C ILE A 108 0.42 0.32 -4.46
N ASN A 109 0.74 1.53 -4.93
CA ASN A 109 -0.17 2.67 -4.83
C ASN A 109 -0.94 2.82 -6.15
N TRP A 110 -2.24 2.56 -6.11
CA TRP A 110 -3.14 2.57 -7.28
C TRP A 110 -3.56 3.98 -7.68
N SER A 111 -3.30 4.97 -6.86
CA SER A 111 -3.73 6.36 -7.05
C SER A 111 -2.58 7.38 -7.01
N TYR A 112 -1.33 6.91 -7.03
CA TYR A 112 -0.12 7.73 -6.82
C TYR A 112 -0.02 8.91 -7.80
N SER A 113 -0.03 8.65 -9.09
CA SER A 113 0.10 9.65 -10.16
C SER A 113 -1.23 9.90 -10.88
N ASP A 114 -2.05 8.87 -11.01
CA ASP A 114 -3.32 8.90 -11.73
C ASP A 114 -4.32 8.00 -11.00
N ARG A 115 -5.50 8.51 -10.73
CA ARG A 115 -6.58 7.74 -10.10
C ARG A 115 -7.31 6.83 -11.08
N ARG A 116 -7.04 6.97 -12.38
CA ARG A 116 -7.65 6.11 -13.39
C ARG A 116 -7.07 4.71 -13.32
N VAL A 117 -7.94 3.73 -13.23
CA VAL A 117 -7.56 2.31 -13.19
C VAL A 117 -8.19 1.59 -14.37
N ARG A 118 -7.38 0.77 -15.04
CA ARG A 118 -7.87 -0.10 -16.11
C ARG A 118 -8.38 -1.40 -15.53
N LEU A 119 -9.64 -1.68 -15.80
CA LEU A 119 -10.28 -2.93 -15.44
C LEU A 119 -10.35 -3.87 -16.63
N LYS A 120 -10.38 -5.16 -16.32
CA LYS A 120 -10.58 -6.24 -17.28
C LYS A 120 -11.81 -7.02 -16.86
N LEU A 121 -12.72 -7.22 -17.79
CA LEU A 121 -13.91 -8.04 -17.62
C LEU A 121 -13.82 -9.22 -18.59
N PRO A 122 -13.51 -10.43 -18.10
CA PRO A 122 -13.55 -11.63 -18.92
C PRO A 122 -15.00 -12.02 -19.17
N VAL A 123 -15.29 -12.37 -20.40
CA VAL A 123 -16.61 -12.86 -20.85
C VAL A 123 -16.38 -14.07 -21.74
N ARG A 124 -17.15 -15.12 -21.54
CA ARG A 124 -17.11 -16.31 -22.40
C ARG A 124 -18.38 -16.41 -23.21
N ILE A 125 -18.23 -16.73 -24.50
CA ILE A 125 -19.32 -16.97 -25.43
C ILE A 125 -19.20 -18.37 -26.00
N SER A 126 -20.31 -18.91 -26.50
CA SER A 126 -20.35 -20.20 -27.21
C SER A 126 -19.57 -20.13 -28.52
N TYR A 127 -19.15 -21.28 -29.03
CA TYR A 127 -18.62 -21.41 -30.37
C TYR A 127 -19.67 -21.17 -31.45
N ASP A 128 -20.96 -21.29 -31.11
CA ASP A 128 -22.08 -21.01 -32.01
C ASP A 128 -22.37 -19.51 -32.15
N ASP A 129 -21.78 -18.67 -31.28
CA ASP A 129 -21.96 -17.22 -31.30
C ASP A 129 -20.96 -16.54 -32.24
N ASP A 130 -21.36 -15.39 -32.79
CA ASP A 130 -20.47 -14.51 -33.53
C ASP A 130 -19.64 -13.64 -32.60
N PRO A 131 -18.30 -13.82 -32.56
CA PRO A 131 -17.43 -13.03 -31.66
C PRO A 131 -17.40 -11.55 -32.01
N GLU A 132 -17.54 -11.13 -33.26
CA GLU A 132 -17.57 -9.73 -33.66
C GLU A 132 -18.85 -9.06 -33.15
N HIS A 133 -19.97 -9.73 -33.28
CA HIS A 133 -21.24 -9.27 -32.73
C HIS A 133 -21.16 -9.16 -31.21
N ALA A 134 -20.65 -10.17 -30.51
CA ALA A 134 -20.48 -10.15 -29.05
C ALA A 134 -19.57 -9.00 -28.57
N MET A 135 -18.44 -8.78 -29.24
CA MET A 135 -17.55 -7.63 -28.94
C MET A 135 -18.26 -6.29 -29.13
N SER A 136 -19.10 -6.16 -30.18
CA SER A 136 -19.88 -4.93 -30.41
C SER A 136 -20.89 -4.66 -29.30
N VAL A 137 -21.54 -5.71 -28.78
CA VAL A 137 -22.48 -5.62 -27.65
C VAL A 137 -21.75 -5.19 -26.37
N LEU A 138 -20.58 -5.79 -26.10
CA LEU A 138 -19.76 -5.42 -24.96
C LEU A 138 -19.33 -3.94 -24.98
N LEU A 139 -18.94 -3.43 -26.16
CA LEU A 139 -18.56 -2.02 -26.33
C LEU A 139 -19.76 -1.10 -26.12
N LYS A 140 -20.94 -1.44 -26.67
CA LYS A 140 -22.18 -0.67 -26.44
C LYS A 140 -22.57 -0.66 -24.95
N ALA A 141 -22.45 -1.79 -24.27
CA ALA A 141 -22.71 -1.88 -22.84
C ALA A 141 -21.74 -0.97 -22.04
N ALA A 142 -20.45 -0.95 -22.42
CA ALA A 142 -19.47 -0.09 -21.80
C ALA A 142 -19.80 1.42 -21.98
N GLU A 143 -20.30 1.82 -23.15
CA GLU A 143 -20.69 3.21 -23.43
C GLU A 143 -21.90 3.67 -22.61
N THR A 144 -22.76 2.74 -22.21
CA THR A 144 -23.95 3.04 -21.40
C THR A 144 -23.57 3.37 -19.93
N SER A 145 -22.46 2.86 -19.45
CA SER A 145 -22.00 3.06 -18.07
C SER A 145 -21.40 4.46 -17.89
N LYS A 146 -21.97 5.25 -16.99
CA LYS A 146 -21.47 6.60 -16.63
C LYS A 146 -20.11 6.59 -15.95
N ARG A 147 -19.66 5.44 -15.43
CA ARG A 147 -18.41 5.29 -14.69
C ARG A 147 -17.23 4.90 -15.58
N ILE A 148 -17.51 4.41 -16.77
CA ILE A 148 -16.47 4.06 -17.75
C ILE A 148 -16.04 5.32 -18.47
N LEU A 149 -14.73 5.56 -18.48
CA LEU A 149 -14.15 6.70 -19.19
C LEU A 149 -14.24 6.49 -20.70
N ARG A 150 -14.52 7.57 -21.42
CA ARG A 150 -14.49 7.59 -22.89
C ARG A 150 -13.07 7.72 -23.44
N GLU A 151 -12.17 8.26 -22.63
CA GLU A 151 -10.75 8.39 -22.96
C GLU A 151 -9.87 7.89 -21.78
N PRO A 152 -9.05 6.84 -22.00
CA PRO A 152 -8.96 6.01 -23.24
C PRO A 152 -10.24 5.19 -23.47
N PRO A 153 -10.61 4.94 -24.76
CA PRO A 153 -11.86 4.24 -25.09
C PRO A 153 -11.82 2.79 -24.60
N PRO A 154 -12.99 2.19 -24.32
CA PRO A 154 -13.09 0.78 -24.02
C PRO A 154 -12.71 -0.07 -25.25
N VAL A 155 -12.11 -1.22 -25.02
CA VAL A 155 -11.66 -2.13 -26.07
C VAL A 155 -12.09 -3.55 -25.72
N ALA A 156 -12.79 -4.22 -26.63
CA ALA A 156 -13.08 -5.65 -26.55
C ALA A 156 -12.06 -6.44 -27.39
N ARG A 157 -11.63 -7.59 -26.90
CA ARG A 157 -10.66 -8.46 -27.58
C ARG A 157 -11.04 -9.92 -27.42
N LEU A 158 -10.83 -10.70 -28.47
CA LEU A 158 -10.79 -12.15 -28.39
C LEU A 158 -9.43 -12.55 -27.80
N MET A 159 -9.46 -13.28 -26.71
CA MET A 159 -8.27 -13.67 -25.95
C MET A 159 -7.80 -15.07 -26.27
N GLY A 160 -8.72 -15.97 -26.60
CA GLY A 160 -8.41 -17.35 -26.92
C GLY A 160 -9.63 -18.23 -27.09
N PHE A 161 -9.33 -19.46 -27.38
CA PHE A 161 -10.31 -20.54 -27.54
C PHE A 161 -10.03 -21.57 -26.46
N ASN A 162 -11.07 -22.06 -25.82
CA ASN A 162 -10.93 -23.06 -24.79
C ASN A 162 -12.03 -24.16 -24.96
N ASP A 163 -11.99 -25.21 -24.11
CA ASP A 163 -12.84 -26.38 -24.26
C ASP A 163 -14.36 -26.08 -24.27
N TYR A 164 -14.77 -24.94 -23.72
CA TYR A 164 -16.17 -24.59 -23.49
C TYR A 164 -16.63 -23.33 -24.24
N GLY A 165 -15.77 -22.72 -25.06
CA GLY A 165 -16.13 -21.54 -25.84
C GLY A 165 -14.98 -20.59 -26.09
N MET A 166 -15.31 -19.42 -26.62
CA MET A 166 -14.37 -18.33 -26.90
C MET A 166 -14.30 -17.37 -25.76
N ASP A 167 -13.07 -17.05 -25.31
CA ASP A 167 -12.84 -16.10 -24.25
C ASP A 167 -12.62 -14.69 -24.82
N LEU A 168 -13.51 -13.78 -24.46
CA LEU A 168 -13.43 -12.36 -24.74
C LEU A 168 -12.99 -11.59 -23.49
N GLU A 169 -12.34 -10.46 -23.66
CA GLU A 169 -11.99 -9.56 -22.57
C GLU A 169 -12.34 -8.12 -22.95
N LEU A 170 -13.24 -7.52 -22.19
CA LEU A 170 -13.52 -6.09 -22.27
C LEU A 170 -12.57 -5.34 -21.32
N ARG A 171 -11.81 -4.39 -21.86
CA ARG A 171 -10.88 -3.52 -21.15
C ARG A 171 -11.41 -2.11 -21.15
N PHE A 172 -11.52 -1.50 -19.97
CA PHE A 172 -12.02 -0.15 -19.83
C PHE A 172 -11.37 0.56 -18.64
N TRP A 173 -11.43 1.88 -18.64
CA TRP A 173 -10.87 2.71 -17.58
C TRP A 173 -11.97 3.34 -16.74
N ILE A 174 -11.73 3.46 -15.45
CA ILE A 174 -12.59 4.17 -14.49
C ILE A 174 -11.77 5.24 -13.76
N ALA A 175 -12.40 6.38 -13.42
CA ALA A 175 -11.73 7.49 -12.76
C ALA A 175 -11.63 7.34 -11.23
N ALA A 176 -12.54 6.57 -10.64
CA ALA A 176 -12.71 6.49 -9.19
C ALA A 176 -12.83 5.02 -8.74
N PRO A 177 -11.70 4.30 -8.57
CA PRO A 177 -11.71 2.91 -8.12
C PRO A 177 -12.26 2.77 -6.69
N GLU A 178 -12.15 3.83 -5.88
CA GLU A 178 -12.67 3.90 -4.53
C GLU A 178 -14.19 3.71 -4.44
N ALA A 179 -14.94 4.12 -5.45
CA ALA A 179 -16.39 3.96 -5.49
C ALA A 179 -16.86 2.52 -5.79
N GLY A 180 -15.94 1.56 -5.78
CA GLY A 180 -16.18 0.12 -5.98
C GLY A 180 -15.98 -0.32 -7.44
N VAL A 181 -15.13 -1.32 -7.63
CA VAL A 181 -14.82 -1.91 -8.94
C VAL A 181 -15.93 -2.88 -9.38
N ASN A 182 -16.54 -3.58 -8.42
CA ASN A 182 -17.54 -4.61 -8.70
C ASN A 182 -18.84 -4.03 -9.25
N ASN A 183 -19.23 -2.84 -8.81
CA ASN A 183 -20.45 -2.15 -9.30
C ASN A 183 -20.38 -1.71 -10.78
N VAL A 184 -19.21 -1.83 -11.41
CA VAL A 184 -19.02 -1.51 -12.83
C VAL A 184 -19.01 -2.79 -13.66
N ARG A 185 -18.80 -3.95 -13.01
CA ARG A 185 -18.76 -5.28 -13.66
C ARG A 185 -20.13 -5.95 -13.69
N SER A 186 -21.04 -5.52 -12.83
CA SER A 186 -22.45 -5.96 -12.81
C SER A 186 -23.31 -5.06 -13.68
#